data_f55697cb121e201132f8dd5dac3f377a
#
_entry.id   f55697cb121e201132f8dd5dac3f377a
#
_cell.length_a   1.000
_cell.length_b   1.000
_cell.length_c   1.000
_cell.angle_alpha   90.00
_cell.angle_beta   90.00
_cell.angle_gamma   90.00
#
_symmetry.space_group_name_H-M   'P 1'
#
loop_
_entity.id
_entity.type
_entity.pdbx_description
1 polymer ?
#
loop_
_entity_poly.entity_id
_entity_poly.type
_entity_poly.pdbx_seq_one_letter_code
_entity_poly.pdbx_strand_id
1 'polypeptide(L)'
;MFKKLFIYILLSSFIFKFANANLDIKARTAILQDYHSDEILYEKEADISIYPASMTKIMTAIIAFDLIKSGDLKLNEKFIISEKAWRLSTTGYSSMFIMVGDEITVEDLLKGIIIASGND
;
A
#
# COMPACT_ATOMS: atom_id res chain seq x y z
N MET A 1 -29.74 -14.90 -51.71
CA MET A 1 -28.48 -14.25 -51.35
C MET A 1 -28.49 -13.77 -49.89
N PHE A 2 -29.51 -13.10 -49.43
CA PHE A 2 -29.62 -12.58 -48.02
C PHE A 2 -29.58 -13.65 -46.91
N LYS A 3 -30.16 -14.82 -47.08
CA LYS A 3 -30.13 -15.88 -46.05
C LYS A 3 -28.73 -16.40 -45.74
N LYS A 4 -27.83 -16.48 -46.72
CA LYS A 4 -26.46 -16.93 -46.53
C LYS A 4 -25.64 -15.86 -45.79
N LEU A 5 -25.86 -14.57 -46.12
CA LEU A 5 -25.19 -13.46 -45.43
C LEU A 5 -25.57 -13.37 -43.94
N PHE A 6 -26.85 -13.59 -43.63
CA PHE A 6 -27.35 -13.59 -42.24
C PHE A 6 -26.74 -14.73 -41.40
N ILE A 7 -26.53 -15.92 -42.01
CA ILE A 7 -25.88 -17.04 -41.34
C ILE A 7 -24.40 -16.72 -41.03
N TYR A 8 -23.68 -16.07 -41.94
CA TYR A 8 -22.27 -15.65 -41.68
C TYR A 8 -22.16 -14.61 -40.58
N ILE A 9 -23.07 -13.65 -40.47
CA ILE A 9 -23.10 -12.66 -39.41
C ILE A 9 -23.43 -13.32 -38.06
N LEU A 10 -24.35 -14.29 -38.04
CA LEU A 10 -24.70 -15.04 -36.84
C LEU A 10 -23.54 -15.94 -36.36
N LEU A 11 -22.80 -16.57 -37.28
CA LEU A 11 -21.61 -17.35 -36.91
C LEU A 11 -20.44 -16.48 -36.42
N SER A 12 -20.26 -15.29 -36.99
CA SER A 12 -19.18 -14.38 -36.53
C SER A 12 -19.39 -13.81 -35.14
N SER A 13 -20.64 -13.70 -34.69
CA SER A 13 -20.95 -13.24 -33.33
C SER A 13 -20.61 -14.26 -32.22
N PHE A 14 -20.41 -15.54 -32.59
CA PHE A 14 -20.05 -16.60 -31.64
C PHE A 14 -18.53 -16.75 -31.37
N ILE A 15 -17.69 -15.95 -32.02
CA ILE A 15 -16.23 -16.10 -31.93
C ILE A 15 -15.61 -15.11 -30.84
N PHE A 16 -16.41 -14.35 -30.15
CA PHE A 16 -15.93 -13.60 -29.01
C PHE A 16 -15.60 -14.56 -27.85
N LYS A 17 -14.43 -15.20 -27.92
CA LYS A 17 -13.82 -15.78 -26.74
C LYS A 17 -13.40 -14.61 -25.85
N PHE A 18 -14.03 -14.48 -24.68
CA PHE A 18 -13.49 -13.64 -23.63
C PHE A 18 -12.06 -14.13 -23.36
N ALA A 19 -11.08 -13.32 -23.68
CA ALA A 19 -9.70 -13.55 -23.29
C ALA A 19 -9.60 -13.36 -21.78
N ASN A 20 -9.81 -14.41 -21.00
CA ASN A 20 -9.46 -14.41 -19.61
C ASN A 20 -7.92 -14.39 -19.53
N ALA A 21 -7.34 -13.22 -19.32
CA ALA A 21 -5.96 -13.09 -18.94
C ALA A 21 -5.82 -13.70 -17.54
N ASN A 22 -5.29 -14.91 -17.44
CA ASN A 22 -4.98 -15.52 -16.16
C ASN A 22 -3.75 -14.78 -15.60
N LEU A 23 -3.98 -13.84 -14.69
CA LEU A 23 -2.93 -13.10 -14.02
C LEU A 23 -2.32 -14.00 -12.95
N ASP A 24 -1.20 -14.65 -13.25
CA ASP A 24 -0.45 -15.43 -12.26
C ASP A 24 0.44 -14.51 -11.42
N ILE A 25 -0.12 -14.03 -10.31
CA ILE A 25 0.61 -13.20 -9.33
C ILE A 25 1.20 -14.10 -8.25
N LYS A 26 2.52 -14.01 -8.03
CA LYS A 26 3.24 -14.78 -7.01
C LYS A 26 2.91 -14.36 -5.56
N ALA A 27 2.17 -13.26 -5.35
CA ALA A 27 1.72 -12.86 -4.02
C ALA A 27 0.72 -13.88 -3.45
N ARG A 28 0.70 -14.03 -2.12
CA ARG A 28 -0.28 -14.85 -1.40
C ARG A 28 -1.69 -14.28 -1.57
N THR A 29 -1.83 -12.98 -1.37
CA THR A 29 -3.09 -12.24 -1.53
C THR A 29 -2.87 -11.07 -2.47
N ALA A 30 -3.87 -10.70 -3.24
CA ALA A 30 -3.82 -9.54 -4.12
C ALA A 30 -5.21 -8.99 -4.40
N ILE A 31 -5.30 -7.69 -4.57
CA ILE A 31 -6.47 -6.99 -5.07
C ILE A 31 -6.00 -5.91 -6.06
N LEU A 32 -6.67 -5.81 -7.19
CA LEU A 32 -6.49 -4.75 -8.16
C LEU A 32 -7.81 -4.05 -8.37
N GLN A 33 -7.86 -2.78 -8.07
CA GLN A 33 -9.05 -1.94 -8.19
C GLN A 33 -8.79 -0.80 -9.17
N ASP A 34 -9.75 -0.51 -10.04
CA ASP A 34 -9.71 0.71 -10.85
C ASP A 34 -9.97 1.93 -9.97
N TYR A 35 -9.05 2.90 -10.04
CA TYR A 35 -9.09 4.09 -9.19
C TYR A 35 -10.30 5.00 -9.43
N HIS A 36 -10.84 5.03 -10.65
CA HIS A 36 -11.93 5.93 -11.01
C HIS A 36 -13.32 5.33 -10.85
N SER A 37 -13.46 4.04 -11.17
CA SER A 37 -14.75 3.33 -11.13
C SER A 37 -14.96 2.54 -9.86
N ASP A 38 -13.92 2.37 -9.02
CA ASP A 38 -13.90 1.46 -7.87
C ASP A 38 -14.16 -0.02 -8.22
N GLU A 39 -14.14 -0.36 -9.52
CA GLU A 39 -14.34 -1.73 -9.98
C GLU A 39 -13.16 -2.62 -9.60
N ILE A 40 -13.45 -3.80 -9.05
CA ILE A 40 -12.42 -4.81 -8.77
C ILE A 40 -12.09 -5.56 -10.06
N LEU A 41 -10.90 -5.30 -10.59
CA LEU A 41 -10.40 -5.90 -11.83
C LEU A 41 -9.78 -7.29 -11.60
N TYR A 42 -9.27 -7.55 -10.41
CA TYR A 42 -8.66 -8.82 -10.03
C TYR A 42 -8.62 -8.96 -8.52
N GLU A 43 -8.89 -10.16 -8.04
CA GLU A 43 -8.70 -10.51 -6.64
C GLU A 43 -8.13 -11.92 -6.48
N LYS A 44 -7.31 -12.09 -5.45
CA LYS A 44 -6.75 -13.37 -5.05
C LYS A 44 -6.71 -13.41 -3.54
N GLU A 45 -7.56 -14.25 -2.93
CA GLU A 45 -7.65 -14.38 -1.48
C GLU A 45 -7.68 -13.02 -0.74
N ALA A 46 -8.40 -12.03 -1.30
CA ALA A 46 -8.36 -10.64 -0.86
C ALA A 46 -8.89 -10.44 0.57
N ASP A 47 -9.81 -11.30 1.03
CA ASP A 47 -10.44 -11.23 2.35
C ASP A 47 -9.67 -11.98 3.46
N ILE A 48 -8.57 -12.65 3.11
CA ILE A 48 -7.76 -13.35 4.10
C ILE A 48 -7.00 -12.36 4.97
N SER A 49 -7.12 -12.49 6.27
CA SER A 49 -6.34 -11.70 7.23
C SER A 49 -4.85 -11.93 7.07
N ILE A 50 -4.11 -10.85 6.93
CA ILE A 50 -2.64 -10.86 6.80
C ILE A 50 -2.00 -9.99 7.88
N TYR A 51 -0.73 -10.29 8.19
CA TYR A 51 0.09 -9.36 8.97
C TYR A 51 0.63 -8.28 8.02
N PRO A 52 0.25 -7.01 8.21
CA PRO A 52 0.64 -5.94 7.29
C PRO A 52 2.13 -5.57 7.36
N ALA A 53 2.85 -6.02 8.39
CA ALA A 53 4.26 -5.69 8.60
C ALA A 53 4.50 -4.17 8.47
N SER A 54 5.49 -3.74 7.70
CA SER A 54 5.80 -2.32 7.50
C SER A 54 4.71 -1.51 6.80
N MET A 55 3.72 -2.15 6.17
CA MET A 55 2.55 -1.43 5.63
C MET A 55 1.75 -0.71 6.73
N THR A 56 1.86 -1.14 7.99
CA THR A 56 1.28 -0.42 9.15
C THR A 56 1.75 1.04 9.22
N LYS A 57 2.95 1.34 8.73
CA LYS A 57 3.52 2.69 8.72
C LYS A 57 2.77 3.66 7.81
N ILE A 58 2.04 3.14 6.82
CA ILE A 58 1.14 3.95 5.99
C ILE A 58 0.07 4.61 6.87
N MET A 59 -0.54 3.84 7.78
CA MET A 59 -1.53 4.38 8.72
C MET A 59 -0.89 5.39 9.69
N THR A 60 0.31 5.12 10.19
CA THR A 60 1.06 6.07 11.04
C THR A 60 1.29 7.39 10.31
N ALA A 61 1.70 7.34 9.04
CA ALA A 61 1.91 8.54 8.22
C ALA A 61 0.61 9.31 7.97
N ILE A 62 -0.49 8.61 7.66
CA ILE A 62 -1.82 9.23 7.45
C ILE A 62 -2.25 9.97 8.71
N ILE A 63 -2.19 9.33 9.88
CA ILE A 63 -2.55 9.97 11.16
C ILE A 63 -1.68 11.19 11.43
N ALA A 64 -0.37 11.09 11.20
CA ALA A 64 0.54 12.23 11.39
C ALA A 64 0.20 13.39 10.45
N PHE A 65 -0.12 13.13 9.18
CA PHE A 65 -0.54 14.17 8.24
C PHE A 65 -1.90 14.79 8.61
N ASP A 66 -2.84 14.02 9.12
CA ASP A 66 -4.11 14.55 9.61
C ASP A 66 -3.91 15.47 10.82
N LEU A 67 -3.05 15.09 11.77
CA LEU A 67 -2.69 15.93 12.91
C LEU A 67 -1.93 17.20 12.50
N ILE A 68 -1.06 17.13 11.49
CA ILE A 68 -0.38 18.30 10.95
C ILE A 68 -1.41 19.23 10.27
N LYS A 69 -2.33 18.67 9.51
CA LYS A 69 -3.38 19.45 8.84
C LYS A 69 -4.34 20.12 9.80
N SER A 70 -4.67 19.48 10.93
CA SER A 70 -5.50 20.08 12.00
C SER A 70 -4.74 21.12 12.85
N GLY A 71 -3.41 21.11 12.81
CA GLY A 71 -2.56 21.97 13.62
C GLY A 71 -2.19 21.41 15.01
N ASP A 72 -2.61 20.16 15.29
CA ASP A 72 -2.32 19.46 16.56
C ASP A 72 -0.89 18.92 16.61
N LEU A 73 -0.20 18.84 15.47
CA LEU A 73 1.19 18.44 15.33
C LEU A 73 1.90 19.40 14.38
N LYS A 74 3.16 19.73 14.65
CA LYS A 74 3.96 20.60 13.78
C LYS A 74 5.16 19.85 13.23
N LEU A 75 5.51 20.08 11.96
CA LEU A 75 6.67 19.46 11.32
C LEU A 75 7.99 19.73 12.06
N ASN A 76 8.14 20.93 12.63
CA ASN A 76 9.32 21.34 13.40
C ASN A 76 9.25 20.95 14.89
N GLU A 77 8.18 20.35 15.36
CA GLU A 77 8.08 19.80 16.70
C GLU A 77 9.07 18.66 16.86
N LYS A 78 9.67 18.53 18.04
CA LYS A 78 10.69 17.53 18.32
C LYS A 78 10.21 16.48 19.28
N PHE A 79 10.57 15.25 19.01
CA PHE A 79 10.38 14.11 19.91
C PHE A 79 11.74 13.63 20.42
N ILE A 80 11.79 13.30 21.72
CA ILE A 80 12.95 12.66 22.33
C ILE A 80 12.84 11.16 22.11
N ILE A 81 13.89 10.57 21.55
CA ILE A 81 13.92 9.14 21.26
C ILE A 81 14.06 8.34 22.55
N SER A 82 13.07 7.52 22.82
CA SER A 82 13.05 6.66 23.99
C SER A 82 13.94 5.43 23.80
N GLU A 83 14.44 4.88 24.94
CA GLU A 83 15.16 3.60 24.90
C GLU A 83 14.33 2.47 24.26
N LYS A 84 13.01 2.47 24.47
CA LYS A 84 12.11 1.47 23.88
C LYS A 84 12.11 1.55 22.36
N ALA A 85 12.04 2.75 21.78
CA ALA A 85 12.09 2.96 20.33
C ALA A 85 13.48 2.55 19.80
N TRP A 86 14.55 3.05 20.37
CA TRP A 86 15.92 2.74 19.97
C TRP A 86 16.23 1.23 19.99
N ARG A 87 15.74 0.47 20.96
CA ARG A 87 15.95 -0.99 21.04
C ARG A 87 15.46 -1.72 19.80
N LEU A 88 14.45 -1.20 19.07
CA LEU A 88 13.98 -1.80 17.83
C LEU A 88 15.03 -1.71 16.72
N SER A 89 15.88 -0.67 16.72
CA SER A 89 16.98 -0.55 15.75
C SER A 89 18.06 -1.61 15.94
N THR A 90 18.23 -2.10 17.18
CA THR A 90 19.27 -3.09 17.51
C THR A 90 18.85 -4.55 17.30
N THR A 91 17.56 -4.79 17.02
CA THR A 91 16.98 -6.14 16.88
C THR A 91 16.85 -6.60 15.43
N GLY A 92 17.52 -5.93 14.48
CA GLY A 92 17.55 -6.31 13.06
C GLY A 92 16.39 -5.78 12.23
N TYR A 93 15.58 -4.86 12.78
CA TYR A 93 14.58 -4.12 12.03
C TYR A 93 15.22 -2.94 11.27
N SER A 94 14.51 -2.44 10.25
CA SER A 94 14.91 -1.20 9.57
C SER A 94 14.99 -0.04 10.55
N SER A 95 16.02 0.79 10.44
CA SER A 95 16.34 1.86 11.38
C SER A 95 16.75 3.11 10.60
N MET A 96 16.48 4.28 11.16
CA MET A 96 17.07 5.55 10.73
C MET A 96 18.35 5.90 11.49
N PHE A 97 18.83 5.01 12.38
CA PHE A 97 20.09 5.11 13.13
C PHE A 97 20.16 6.27 14.12
N ILE A 98 19.04 6.57 14.77
CA ILE A 98 18.98 7.57 15.84
C ILE A 98 19.31 6.94 17.20
N MET A 99 19.79 7.77 18.13
CA MET A 99 20.24 7.31 19.44
C MET A 99 19.24 7.67 20.52
N VAL A 100 19.32 6.97 21.66
CA VAL A 100 18.53 7.30 22.84
C VAL A 100 18.83 8.74 23.29
N GLY A 101 17.77 9.52 23.47
CA GLY A 101 17.87 10.91 23.90
C GLY A 101 18.05 11.93 22.78
N ASP A 102 18.22 11.48 21.53
CA ASP A 102 18.22 12.41 20.40
C ASP A 102 16.87 13.12 20.29
N GLU A 103 16.92 14.40 19.93
CA GLU A 103 15.76 15.21 19.62
C GLU A 103 15.57 15.29 18.10
N ILE A 104 14.56 14.60 17.57
CA ILE A 104 14.32 14.50 16.13
C ILE A 104 13.02 15.22 15.79
N THR A 105 13.00 15.97 14.69
CA THR A 105 11.80 16.66 14.22
C THR A 105 10.77 15.69 13.66
N VAL A 106 9.49 16.04 13.75
CA VAL A 106 8.40 15.27 13.12
C VAL A 106 8.65 15.09 11.62
N GLU A 107 9.19 16.11 10.95
CA GLU A 107 9.54 16.03 9.53
C GLU A 107 10.56 14.92 9.27
N ASP A 108 11.64 14.85 10.07
CA ASP A 108 12.67 13.84 9.87
C ASP A 108 12.22 12.45 10.29
N LEU A 109 11.38 12.33 11.34
CA LEU A 109 10.74 11.08 11.71
C LEU A 109 9.83 10.55 10.59
N LEU A 110 9.03 11.42 9.96
CA LEU A 110 8.20 11.02 8.80
C LEU A 110 9.05 10.58 7.62
N LYS A 111 10.14 11.28 7.31
CA LYS A 111 11.11 10.85 6.28
C LYS A 111 11.69 9.47 6.63
N GLY A 112 12.08 9.26 7.89
CA GLY A 112 12.60 7.98 8.38
C GLY A 112 11.60 6.83 8.21
N ILE A 113 10.34 7.06 8.56
CA ILE A 113 9.27 6.07 8.40
C ILE A 113 9.02 5.76 6.92
N ILE A 114 8.88 6.78 6.07
CA ILE A 114 8.47 6.62 4.67
C ILE A 114 9.61 6.10 3.80
N ILE A 115 10.83 6.59 3.99
CA ILE A 115 11.96 6.28 3.10
C ILE A 115 12.74 5.06 3.61
N ALA A 116 13.10 5.06 4.89
CA ALA A 116 13.92 4.00 5.49
C ALA A 116 13.10 2.90 6.16
N SER A 117 11.79 3.07 6.28
CA SER A 117 10.94 2.17 7.07
C SER A 117 11.43 2.00 8.51
N GLY A 118 11.99 3.06 9.13
CA GLY A 118 12.53 3.08 10.49
C GLY A 118 11.53 2.60 11.54
N ASN A 119 12.04 1.92 12.54
CA ASN A 119 11.26 1.43 13.70
C ASN A 119 11.72 2.05 15.01
N ASP A 120 12.81 2.79 14.96
CA ASP A 120 13.40 3.57 16.04
C ASP A 120 12.76 4.94 16.22
#